data_a42c5af77c0fa55c79c30d25eb1eeba4
#
_entry.id   a42c5af77c0fa55c79c30d25eb1eeba4
#
_cell.length_a   1.000
_cell.length_b   1.000
_cell.length_c   1.000
_cell.angle_alpha   90.00
_cell.angle_beta   90.00
_cell.angle_gamma   90.00
#
_symmetry.space_group_name_H-M   'P 1'
#
loop_
_entity.id
_entity.type
_entity.pdbx_description
1 polymer ?
#
loop_
_entity_poly.entity_id
_entity_poly.type
_entity_poly.pdbx_seq_one_letter_code
_entity_poly.pdbx_strand_id
1 'polypeptide(L)'
;MSLKQRSIDKIITDCFEQIVYSINQPTGARNFQAVFWNVAYYDKYYFNSLFEHFVFPDGSKPDWGSLSWLQKRFMKWFNEERTRTVLTFPVETMALLTKDGDVLDKEYGDFTAEMYAEGHSFFTYMSDNADSLSSCCRLRNEIQDNGFSYTLGAGGVSTGSKSVLTINLNRCIQHAVKSGILYPFFLEEVVDLVHKVQLAYNENLKLLQAKGMLPLFDAGYINMSRQYLTIGVNGLVEAAQFMGIDINDNPKYEAFVPVSYTHLRAHE
;
A
#
# COMPACT_ATOMS: atom_id res chain seq x y z
N MET A 1 -38.98 8.59 -4.87
CA MET A 1 -38.80 7.46 -5.79
C MET A 1 -38.60 6.19 -4.98
N SER A 2 -39.40 5.17 -5.19
CA SER A 2 -39.28 3.90 -4.46
C SER A 2 -38.02 3.16 -4.94
N LEU A 3 -37.34 2.41 -4.04
CA LEU A 3 -36.17 1.59 -4.36
C LEU A 3 -36.38 0.66 -5.56
N LYS A 4 -37.61 0.26 -5.83
CA LYS A 4 -38.00 -0.60 -6.97
C LYS A 4 -37.82 0.07 -8.35
N GLN A 5 -37.64 1.37 -8.45
CA GLN A 5 -37.50 2.11 -9.71
C GLN A 5 -36.07 2.52 -10.06
N ARG A 6 -35.08 2.24 -9.17
CA ARG A 6 -33.70 2.52 -9.47
C ARG A 6 -33.05 1.33 -10.16
N SER A 7 -32.18 1.60 -11.16
CA SER A 7 -31.34 0.55 -11.72
C SER A 7 -30.37 0.01 -10.67
N ILE A 8 -29.98 -1.26 -10.77
CA ILE A 8 -28.95 -1.86 -9.90
C ILE A 8 -27.67 -1.02 -9.90
N ASP A 9 -27.28 -0.52 -11.06
CA ASP A 9 -26.14 0.36 -11.21
C ASP A 9 -26.21 1.62 -10.35
N LYS A 10 -27.37 2.28 -10.34
CA LYS A 10 -27.56 3.47 -9.51
C LYS A 10 -27.50 3.15 -8.01
N ILE A 11 -28.09 2.03 -7.60
CA ILE A 11 -28.08 1.61 -6.20
C ILE A 11 -26.63 1.37 -5.73
N ILE A 12 -25.83 0.66 -6.53
CA ILE A 12 -24.44 0.34 -6.19
C ILE A 12 -23.58 1.62 -6.16
N THR A 13 -23.75 2.49 -7.14
CA THR A 13 -23.04 3.78 -7.15
C THR A 13 -23.39 4.62 -5.92
N ASP A 14 -24.67 4.70 -5.54
CA ASP A 14 -25.10 5.41 -4.32
C ASP A 14 -24.46 4.80 -3.05
N CYS A 15 -24.28 3.47 -3.01
CA CYS A 15 -23.56 2.81 -1.91
C CYS A 15 -22.07 3.18 -1.89
N PHE A 16 -21.42 3.21 -3.03
CA PHE A 16 -20.01 3.63 -3.13
C PHE A 16 -19.84 5.07 -2.65
N GLU A 17 -20.68 5.99 -3.12
CA GLU A 17 -20.68 7.38 -2.68
C GLU A 17 -20.83 7.48 -1.15
N GLN A 18 -21.84 6.82 -0.57
CA GLN A 18 -22.07 6.86 0.87
C GLN A 18 -20.87 6.36 1.67
N ILE A 19 -20.25 5.24 1.29
CA ILE A 19 -19.11 4.68 1.98
C ILE A 19 -17.90 5.59 1.83
N VAL A 20 -17.52 5.93 0.61
CA VAL A 20 -16.28 6.66 0.33
C VAL A 20 -16.32 8.07 0.91
N TYR A 21 -17.43 8.80 0.75
CA TYR A 21 -17.54 10.13 1.32
C TYR A 21 -17.58 10.10 2.85
N SER A 22 -18.20 9.10 3.46
CA SER A 22 -18.23 8.96 4.92
C SER A 22 -16.84 8.73 5.52
N ILE A 23 -16.01 7.90 4.89
CA ILE A 23 -14.65 7.62 5.40
C ILE A 23 -13.69 8.80 5.17
N ASN A 24 -13.92 9.62 4.13
CA ASN A 24 -13.09 10.79 3.84
C ASN A 24 -13.46 12.03 4.66
N GLN A 25 -14.56 12.01 5.42
CA GLN A 25 -14.93 13.14 6.26
C GLN A 25 -14.14 13.14 7.56
N PRO A 26 -13.38 14.23 7.86
CA PRO A 26 -12.77 14.41 9.17
C PRO A 26 -13.85 14.61 10.23
N THR A 27 -13.69 13.98 11.39
CA THR A 27 -14.60 14.17 12.52
C THR A 27 -13.86 14.45 13.81
N GLY A 28 -14.47 15.17 14.73
CA GLY A 28 -13.89 15.49 16.04
C GLY A 28 -13.56 14.24 16.87
N ALA A 29 -14.37 13.17 16.76
CA ALA A 29 -14.12 11.89 17.42
C ALA A 29 -12.83 11.19 16.94
N ARG A 30 -12.28 11.57 15.81
CA ARG A 30 -11.03 11.06 15.23
C ARG A 30 -9.94 12.14 15.14
N ASN A 31 -9.93 13.14 16.01
CA ASN A 31 -9.01 14.26 15.95
C ASN A 31 -8.99 14.98 14.59
N PHE A 32 -10.16 15.12 13.98
CA PHE A 32 -10.35 15.71 12.64
C PHE A 32 -9.61 14.99 11.53
N GLN A 33 -9.39 13.68 11.68
CA GLN A 33 -8.80 12.82 10.63
C GLN A 33 -9.90 12.06 9.89
N ALA A 34 -9.64 11.77 8.62
CA ALA A 34 -10.40 10.80 7.84
C ALA A 34 -10.08 9.36 8.30
N VAL A 35 -10.92 8.40 7.94
CA VAL A 35 -10.64 6.99 8.21
C VAL A 35 -9.56 6.51 7.24
N PHE A 36 -8.42 6.06 7.77
CA PHE A 36 -7.39 5.40 6.97
C PHE A 36 -7.90 4.02 6.53
N TRP A 37 -8.27 3.90 5.27
CA TRP A 37 -8.81 2.67 4.71
C TRP A 37 -8.02 2.24 3.48
N ASN A 38 -7.75 0.94 3.38
CA ASN A 38 -7.12 0.31 2.24
C ASN A 38 -8.07 -0.73 1.63
N VAL A 39 -8.20 -0.71 0.31
CA VAL A 39 -8.95 -1.69 -0.48
C VAL A 39 -7.96 -2.50 -1.30
N ALA A 40 -8.07 -3.82 -1.22
CA ALA A 40 -7.33 -4.72 -2.10
C ALA A 40 -8.27 -5.33 -3.14
N TYR A 41 -7.83 -5.30 -4.38
CA TYR A 41 -8.45 -6.00 -5.50
C TYR A 41 -7.65 -7.27 -5.76
N TYR A 42 -8.33 -8.37 -5.89
CA TYR A 42 -7.72 -9.68 -6.07
C TYR A 42 -7.96 -10.18 -7.48
N ASP A 43 -6.97 -10.82 -8.08
CA ASP A 43 -7.18 -11.62 -9.27
C ASP A 43 -7.90 -12.95 -8.93
N LYS A 44 -8.25 -13.72 -9.97
CA LYS A 44 -8.98 -14.98 -9.81
C LYS A 44 -8.23 -16.00 -8.96
N TYR A 45 -6.91 -16.03 -9.05
CA TYR A 45 -6.09 -17.03 -8.34
C TYR A 45 -5.96 -16.68 -6.86
N TYR A 46 -5.77 -15.41 -6.53
CA TYR A 46 -5.86 -14.93 -5.15
C TYR A 46 -7.24 -15.18 -4.56
N PHE A 47 -8.30 -14.86 -5.31
CA PHE A 47 -9.67 -15.10 -4.87
C PHE A 47 -9.89 -16.58 -4.53
N ASN A 48 -9.50 -17.49 -5.40
CA ASN A 48 -9.67 -18.93 -5.18
C ASN A 48 -8.90 -19.37 -3.92
N SER A 49 -7.66 -18.94 -3.75
CA SER A 49 -6.85 -19.29 -2.59
C SER A 49 -7.43 -18.77 -1.28
N LEU A 50 -7.96 -17.55 -1.26
CA LEU A 50 -8.48 -16.91 -0.06
C LEU A 50 -9.88 -17.38 0.33
N PHE A 51 -10.73 -17.69 -0.64
CA PHE A 51 -12.16 -17.89 -0.42
C PHE A 51 -12.69 -19.27 -0.82
N GLU A 52 -11.82 -20.21 -1.26
CA GLU A 52 -12.24 -21.56 -1.65
C GLU A 52 -13.05 -22.28 -0.58
N HIS A 53 -12.65 -22.09 0.69
CA HIS A 53 -13.27 -22.75 1.84
C HIS A 53 -14.32 -21.90 2.55
N PHE A 54 -14.53 -20.67 2.09
CA PHE A 54 -15.52 -19.78 2.71
C PHE A 54 -16.93 -20.17 2.29
N VAL A 55 -17.84 -20.17 3.26
CA VAL A 55 -19.27 -20.46 3.06
C VAL A 55 -20.08 -19.38 3.79
N PHE A 56 -21.00 -18.75 3.08
CA PHE A 56 -21.92 -17.80 3.66
C PHE A 56 -22.91 -18.47 4.63
N PRO A 57 -23.57 -17.73 5.54
CA PRO A 57 -24.54 -18.29 6.47
C PRO A 57 -25.70 -19.04 5.85
N ASP A 58 -26.06 -18.74 4.59
CA ASP A 58 -27.08 -19.42 3.80
C ASP A 58 -26.58 -20.68 3.06
N GLY A 59 -25.29 -21.04 3.24
CA GLY A 59 -24.65 -22.18 2.60
C GLY A 59 -24.11 -21.90 1.20
N SER A 60 -24.28 -20.70 0.65
CA SER A 60 -23.71 -20.33 -0.65
C SER A 60 -22.20 -20.09 -0.55
N LYS A 61 -21.51 -20.15 -1.68
CA LYS A 61 -20.08 -19.84 -1.80
C LYS A 61 -19.86 -18.51 -2.51
N PRO A 62 -18.73 -17.83 -2.23
CA PRO A 62 -18.33 -16.65 -2.99
C PRO A 62 -18.20 -16.98 -4.49
N ASP A 63 -18.64 -16.06 -5.32
CA ASP A 63 -18.56 -16.17 -6.77
C ASP A 63 -17.57 -15.16 -7.34
N TRP A 64 -16.61 -15.67 -8.10
CA TRP A 64 -15.58 -14.85 -8.75
C TRP A 64 -16.19 -13.84 -9.73
N GLY A 65 -17.18 -14.24 -10.52
CA GLY A 65 -17.80 -13.35 -11.49
C GLY A 65 -18.39 -12.10 -10.84
N SER A 66 -19.12 -12.29 -9.76
CA SER A 66 -19.72 -11.20 -8.97
C SER A 66 -18.65 -10.31 -8.33
N LEU A 67 -17.61 -10.92 -7.73
CA LEU A 67 -16.53 -10.14 -7.10
C LEU A 67 -15.73 -9.35 -8.14
N SER A 68 -15.32 -10.00 -9.24
CA SER A 68 -14.56 -9.35 -10.31
C SER A 68 -15.34 -8.16 -10.91
N TRP A 69 -16.62 -8.34 -11.15
CA TRP A 69 -17.49 -7.27 -11.63
C TRP A 69 -17.55 -6.10 -10.64
N LEU A 70 -17.73 -6.38 -9.35
CA LEU A 70 -17.81 -5.34 -8.31
C LEU A 70 -16.50 -4.60 -8.16
N GLN A 71 -15.36 -5.30 -8.14
CA GLN A 71 -14.03 -4.72 -8.03
C GLN A 71 -13.72 -3.79 -9.20
N LYS A 72 -13.90 -4.27 -10.43
CA LYS A 72 -13.68 -3.48 -11.64
C LYS A 72 -14.56 -2.24 -11.67
N ARG A 73 -15.84 -2.38 -11.27
CA ARG A 73 -16.77 -1.27 -11.22
C ARG A 73 -16.41 -0.23 -10.16
N PHE A 74 -16.05 -0.67 -8.95
CA PHE A 74 -15.64 0.24 -7.89
C PHE A 74 -14.38 1.01 -8.28
N MET A 75 -13.37 0.32 -8.79
CA MET A 75 -12.12 0.95 -9.21
C MET A 75 -12.33 2.02 -10.28
N LYS A 76 -13.09 1.72 -11.33
CA LYS A 76 -13.41 2.71 -12.37
C LYS A 76 -14.16 3.90 -11.80
N TRP A 77 -15.23 3.66 -11.04
CA TRP A 77 -16.01 4.72 -10.42
C TRP A 77 -15.17 5.60 -9.48
N PHE A 78 -14.37 4.98 -8.61
CA PHE A 78 -13.58 5.73 -7.63
C PHE A 78 -12.51 6.61 -8.30
N ASN A 79 -11.87 6.11 -9.34
CA ASN A 79 -10.88 6.87 -10.08
C ASN A 79 -11.51 8.04 -10.87
N GLU A 80 -12.69 7.85 -11.45
CA GLU A 80 -13.47 8.96 -12.04
C GLU A 80 -13.85 10.00 -10.98
N GLU A 81 -14.34 9.56 -9.81
CA GLU A 81 -14.79 10.46 -8.75
C GLU A 81 -13.64 11.30 -8.19
N ARG A 82 -12.44 10.72 -8.10
CA ARG A 82 -11.21 11.43 -7.67
C ARG A 82 -10.79 12.56 -8.61
N THR A 83 -11.24 12.56 -9.85
CA THR A 83 -11.00 13.69 -10.77
C THR A 83 -11.92 14.89 -10.47
N ARG A 84 -13.02 14.66 -9.77
CA ARG A 84 -14.04 15.68 -9.44
C ARG A 84 -13.86 16.27 -8.06
N THR A 85 -13.39 15.45 -7.12
CA THR A 85 -13.21 15.86 -5.73
C THR A 85 -11.99 15.18 -5.09
N VAL A 86 -11.42 15.83 -4.07
CA VAL A 86 -10.26 15.27 -3.36
C VAL A 86 -10.72 14.16 -2.41
N LEU A 87 -10.43 12.92 -2.78
CA LEU A 87 -10.68 11.74 -1.98
C LEU A 87 -9.36 11.02 -1.70
N THR A 88 -8.93 11.04 -0.46
CA THR A 88 -7.66 10.41 -0.04
C THR A 88 -7.80 8.91 0.12
N PHE A 89 -8.96 8.44 0.58
CA PHE A 89 -9.25 7.06 0.89
C PHE A 89 -10.44 6.52 0.08
N PRO A 90 -10.44 5.21 -0.23
CA PRO A 90 -9.45 4.19 0.14
C PRO A 90 -8.12 4.35 -0.62
N VAL A 91 -7.04 3.87 0.00
CA VAL A 91 -5.81 3.56 -0.73
C VAL A 91 -6.02 2.22 -1.46
N GLU A 92 -5.77 2.19 -2.75
CA GLU A 92 -6.04 1.02 -3.59
C GLU A 92 -4.80 0.17 -3.82
N THR A 93 -4.94 -1.15 -3.72
CA THR A 93 -3.89 -2.12 -4.01
C THR A 93 -4.44 -3.21 -4.91
N MET A 94 -3.84 -3.42 -6.08
CA MET A 94 -4.12 -4.53 -6.97
C MET A 94 -3.18 -5.69 -6.64
N ALA A 95 -3.73 -6.83 -6.25
CA ALA A 95 -2.96 -8.04 -5.95
C ALA A 95 -3.05 -9.02 -7.12
N LEU A 96 -1.91 -9.30 -7.73
CA LEU A 96 -1.75 -10.20 -8.87
C LEU A 96 -0.85 -11.38 -8.49
N LEU A 97 -1.33 -12.59 -8.71
CA LEU A 97 -0.50 -13.77 -8.55
C LEU A 97 0.35 -14.02 -9.80
N THR A 98 1.62 -14.31 -9.57
CA THR A 98 2.59 -14.56 -10.63
C THR A 98 3.14 -15.99 -10.58
N LYS A 99 3.61 -16.47 -11.73
CA LYS A 99 4.39 -17.68 -11.84
C LYS A 99 5.51 -17.46 -12.85
N ASP A 100 6.72 -17.80 -12.47
CA ASP A 100 7.92 -17.64 -13.31
C ASP A 100 8.10 -16.20 -13.86
N GLY A 101 7.64 -15.20 -13.08
CA GLY A 101 7.69 -13.78 -13.45
C GLY A 101 6.48 -13.26 -14.22
N ASP A 102 5.61 -14.13 -14.71
CA ASP A 102 4.42 -13.75 -15.47
C ASP A 102 3.16 -13.71 -14.60
N VAL A 103 2.24 -12.77 -14.91
CA VAL A 103 0.92 -12.70 -14.27
C VAL A 103 0.07 -13.90 -14.73
N LEU A 104 -0.48 -14.65 -13.77
CA LEU A 104 -1.28 -15.83 -14.04
C LEU A 104 -2.65 -15.48 -14.65
N ASP A 105 -3.34 -14.47 -14.10
CA ASP A 105 -4.60 -13.98 -14.63
C ASP A 105 -4.36 -12.85 -15.64
N LYS A 106 -4.18 -13.23 -16.89
CA LYS A 106 -3.88 -12.28 -17.95
C LYS A 106 -5.00 -11.26 -18.16
N GLU A 107 -6.26 -11.67 -18.06
CA GLU A 107 -7.41 -10.76 -18.20
C GLU A 107 -7.37 -9.67 -17.11
N TYR A 108 -7.04 -10.06 -15.88
CA TYR A 108 -6.94 -9.12 -14.77
C TYR A 108 -5.67 -8.28 -14.83
N GLY A 109 -4.58 -8.84 -15.37
CA GLY A 109 -3.36 -8.11 -15.71
C GLY A 109 -3.59 -7.04 -16.77
N ASP A 110 -4.30 -7.38 -17.84
CA ASP A 110 -4.68 -6.44 -18.92
C ASP A 110 -5.57 -5.31 -18.37
N PHE A 111 -6.56 -5.65 -17.54
CA PHE A 111 -7.37 -4.65 -16.84
C PHE A 111 -6.53 -3.72 -15.97
N THR A 112 -5.53 -4.25 -15.26
CA THR A 112 -4.60 -3.44 -14.44
C THR A 112 -3.82 -2.47 -15.30
N ALA A 113 -3.31 -2.94 -16.45
CA ALA A 113 -2.60 -2.09 -17.41
C ALA A 113 -3.51 -1.00 -18.02
N GLU A 114 -4.77 -1.33 -18.34
CA GLU A 114 -5.79 -0.37 -18.80
C GLU A 114 -5.97 0.75 -17.76
N MET A 115 -6.12 0.40 -16.47
CA MET A 115 -6.30 1.39 -15.42
C MET A 115 -5.07 2.31 -15.26
N TYR A 116 -3.86 1.79 -15.39
CA TYR A 116 -2.66 2.64 -15.43
C TYR A 116 -2.62 3.55 -16.67
N ALA A 117 -3.00 3.05 -17.83
CA ALA A 117 -3.05 3.83 -19.05
C ALA A 117 -4.08 4.97 -18.98
N GLU A 118 -5.17 4.78 -18.24
CA GLU A 118 -6.17 5.83 -17.95
C GLU A 118 -5.69 6.85 -16.89
N GLY A 119 -4.50 6.65 -16.29
CA GLY A 119 -3.92 7.56 -15.31
C GLY A 119 -4.43 7.34 -13.88
N HIS A 120 -4.97 6.17 -13.58
CA HIS A 120 -5.43 5.84 -12.23
C HIS A 120 -4.25 5.65 -11.27
N SER A 121 -4.42 6.06 -10.02
CA SER A 121 -3.39 5.97 -8.98
C SER A 121 -3.71 4.87 -7.98
N PHE A 122 -3.01 3.77 -8.10
CA PHE A 122 -3.09 2.62 -7.20
C PHE A 122 -1.75 1.90 -7.13
N PHE A 123 -1.62 0.89 -6.28
CA PHE A 123 -0.42 0.07 -6.18
C PHE A 123 -0.68 -1.33 -6.70
N THR A 124 0.30 -1.91 -7.38
CA THR A 124 0.27 -3.32 -7.76
C THR A 124 1.19 -4.12 -6.85
N TYR A 125 0.63 -5.13 -6.21
CA TYR A 125 1.35 -6.12 -5.45
C TYR A 125 1.39 -7.42 -6.23
N MET A 126 2.59 -7.85 -6.62
CA MET A 126 2.82 -9.07 -7.37
C MET A 126 3.53 -10.08 -6.47
N SER A 127 3.01 -11.30 -6.39
CA SER A 127 3.58 -12.37 -5.58
C SER A 127 3.40 -13.72 -6.26
N ASP A 128 4.35 -14.62 -6.06
CA ASP A 128 4.26 -16.04 -6.43
C ASP A 128 3.56 -16.89 -5.37
N ASN A 129 3.19 -16.29 -4.24
CA ASN A 129 2.53 -16.94 -3.12
C ASN A 129 1.24 -16.20 -2.74
N ALA A 130 0.11 -16.91 -2.80
CA ALA A 130 -1.20 -16.39 -2.43
C ALA A 130 -1.37 -16.12 -0.92
N ASP A 131 -0.55 -16.74 -0.07
CA ASP A 131 -0.55 -16.48 1.38
C ASP A 131 0.10 -15.13 1.73
N SER A 132 0.71 -14.47 0.74
CA SER A 132 1.39 -13.20 0.91
C SER A 132 0.56 -12.06 0.34
N LEU A 133 0.23 -11.08 1.17
CA LEU A 133 -0.53 -9.89 0.81
C LEU A 133 0.18 -8.62 1.24
N SER A 134 -0.05 -7.54 0.51
CA SER A 134 0.43 -6.21 0.89
C SER A 134 -0.51 -5.53 1.88
N SER A 135 0.04 -4.96 2.96
CA SER A 135 -0.69 -4.04 3.83
C SER A 135 -0.76 -2.62 3.23
N CYS A 136 -1.47 -1.73 3.91
CA CYS A 136 -1.56 -0.32 3.53
C CYS A 136 -0.19 0.37 3.40
N CYS A 137 0.81 -0.06 4.18
CA CYS A 137 2.19 0.43 4.14
C CYS A 137 3.07 -0.34 3.14
N ARG A 138 2.48 -1.15 2.26
CA ARG A 138 3.18 -2.01 1.27
C ARG A 138 4.07 -3.08 1.90
N LEU A 139 3.86 -3.38 3.16
CA LEU A 139 4.57 -4.44 3.87
C LEU A 139 3.97 -5.79 3.51
N ARG A 140 4.84 -6.78 3.31
CA ARG A 140 4.44 -8.17 3.10
C ARG A 140 3.84 -8.73 4.39
N ASN A 141 2.65 -9.30 4.29
CA ASN A 141 1.98 -10.02 5.36
C ASN A 141 1.78 -11.47 4.95
N GLU A 142 2.05 -12.41 5.85
CA GLU A 142 1.82 -13.83 5.64
C GLU A 142 0.54 -14.25 6.36
N ILE A 143 -0.40 -14.80 5.61
CA ILE A 143 -1.74 -15.14 6.12
C ILE A 143 -1.69 -16.39 7.01
N GLN A 144 -0.80 -17.34 6.72
CA GLN A 144 -0.73 -18.64 7.41
C GLN A 144 -0.50 -18.54 8.92
N ASP A 145 0.14 -17.48 9.38
CA ASP A 145 0.46 -17.28 10.79
C ASP A 145 -0.65 -16.58 11.60
N ASN A 146 -1.68 -16.12 10.93
CA ASN A 146 -2.81 -15.47 11.56
C ASN A 146 -3.95 -16.48 11.69
N GLY A 147 -3.99 -17.27 12.76
CA GLY A 147 -5.04 -18.25 13.05
C GLY A 147 -6.47 -17.68 13.09
N PHE A 148 -6.67 -16.48 12.56
CA PHE A 148 -7.95 -15.80 12.41
C PHE A 148 -8.00 -15.00 11.10
N SER A 149 -7.80 -15.67 9.98
CA SER A 149 -7.81 -15.03 8.64
C SER A 149 -9.20 -14.61 8.13
N TYR A 150 -10.20 -14.61 9.00
CA TYR A 150 -11.53 -14.10 8.67
C TYR A 150 -11.65 -12.58 8.81
N THR A 151 -10.69 -11.91 9.38
CA THR A 151 -10.60 -10.46 9.24
C THR A 151 -9.99 -10.19 7.87
N LEU A 152 -10.82 -9.87 6.94
CA LEU A 152 -10.57 -9.47 5.54
C LEU A 152 -9.67 -8.24 5.36
N GLY A 153 -8.82 -7.96 6.30
CA GLY A 153 -7.73 -7.00 6.18
C GLY A 153 -6.44 -7.78 5.96
N ALA A 154 -5.76 -7.53 4.87
CA ALA A 154 -4.49 -8.13 4.56
C ALA A 154 -3.58 -8.20 5.79
N GLY A 155 -3.44 -9.39 6.37
CA GLY A 155 -2.39 -9.70 7.30
C GLY A 155 -2.66 -9.52 8.79
N GLY A 156 -3.89 -9.33 9.24
CA GLY A 156 -4.19 -9.21 10.68
C GLY A 156 -3.41 -8.10 11.40
N VAL A 157 -3.65 -7.95 12.68
CA VAL A 157 -3.01 -6.91 13.53
C VAL A 157 -1.56 -7.20 13.89
N SER A 158 -1.00 -8.37 13.55
CA SER A 158 0.32 -8.79 14.01
C SER A 158 1.49 -8.16 13.25
N THR A 159 1.27 -7.64 12.04
CA THR A 159 2.29 -7.00 11.19
C THR A 159 2.00 -5.51 11.00
N GLY A 160 3.06 -4.74 10.87
CA GLY A 160 2.96 -3.29 10.65
C GLY A 160 4.34 -2.63 10.64
N SER A 161 4.36 -1.31 10.68
CA SER A 161 5.59 -0.55 10.81
C SER A 161 5.69 0.04 12.21
N LYS A 162 6.76 -0.30 12.93
CA LYS A 162 7.06 0.26 14.26
C LYS A 162 7.82 1.59 14.21
N SER A 163 8.41 1.90 13.06
CA SER A 163 9.05 3.19 12.80
C SER A 163 9.05 3.48 11.30
N VAL A 164 8.74 4.71 10.93
CA VAL A 164 8.86 5.20 9.54
C VAL A 164 9.68 6.47 9.56
N LEU A 165 10.78 6.47 8.80
CA LEU A 165 11.57 7.67 8.53
C LEU A 165 11.54 7.96 7.03
N THR A 166 11.19 9.18 6.64
CA THR A 166 11.12 9.57 5.23
C THR A 166 12.29 10.44 4.86
N ILE A 167 13.06 10.00 3.86
CA ILE A 167 14.19 10.74 3.28
C ILE A 167 13.65 11.67 2.19
N ASN A 168 13.96 12.95 2.31
CA ASN A 168 13.64 13.94 1.28
C ASN A 168 14.81 14.02 0.27
N LEU A 169 14.67 13.32 -0.86
CA LEU A 169 15.71 13.22 -1.88
C LEU A 169 16.07 14.59 -2.48
N ASN A 170 15.09 15.47 -2.66
CA ASN A 170 15.36 16.83 -3.14
C ASN A 170 16.27 17.62 -2.20
N ARG A 171 16.04 17.52 -0.89
CA ARG A 171 16.91 18.17 0.10
C ARG A 171 18.31 17.54 0.14
N CYS A 172 18.38 16.21 -0.01
CA CYS A 172 19.67 15.51 -0.06
C CYS A 172 20.50 15.97 -1.26
N ILE A 173 19.91 16.05 -2.44
CA ILE A 173 20.64 16.46 -3.65
C ILE A 173 21.09 17.93 -3.58
N GLN A 174 20.23 18.83 -3.11
CA GLN A 174 20.57 20.24 -2.94
C GLN A 174 21.73 20.41 -1.94
N HIS A 175 21.74 19.62 -0.85
CA HIS A 175 22.82 19.66 0.13
C HIS A 175 24.12 19.09 -0.44
N ALA A 176 24.06 17.97 -1.14
CA ALA A 176 25.20 17.35 -1.79
C ALA A 176 25.89 18.33 -2.76
N VAL A 177 25.12 18.96 -3.64
CA VAL A 177 25.62 19.96 -4.59
C VAL A 177 26.25 21.15 -3.86
N LYS A 178 25.59 21.70 -2.85
CA LYS A 178 26.11 22.82 -2.06
C LYS A 178 27.41 22.50 -1.34
N SER A 179 27.55 21.25 -0.88
CA SER A 179 28.73 20.80 -0.12
C SER A 179 29.84 20.24 -1.02
N GLY A 180 29.63 20.16 -2.34
CA GLY A 180 30.59 19.59 -3.29
C GLY A 180 30.78 18.07 -3.14
N ILE A 181 29.80 17.39 -2.55
CA ILE A 181 29.80 15.93 -2.36
C ILE A 181 28.98 15.30 -3.50
N LEU A 182 29.46 14.18 -4.04
CA LEU A 182 28.65 13.44 -5.02
C LEU A 182 27.40 12.88 -4.34
N TYR A 183 26.24 13.08 -4.98
CA TYR A 183 24.93 12.73 -4.42
C TYR A 183 24.81 11.28 -3.92
N PRO A 184 25.32 10.25 -4.63
CA PRO A 184 25.24 8.87 -4.13
C PRO A 184 25.94 8.68 -2.78
N PHE A 185 27.13 9.24 -2.57
CA PHE A 185 27.85 9.14 -1.30
C PHE A 185 27.14 9.88 -0.17
N PHE A 186 26.59 11.06 -0.46
CA PHE A 186 25.80 11.77 0.55
C PHE A 186 24.53 11.02 0.92
N LEU A 187 23.86 10.40 -0.07
CA LEU A 187 22.67 9.58 0.19
C LEU A 187 23.00 8.36 1.06
N GLU A 188 24.13 7.70 0.82
CA GLU A 188 24.62 6.59 1.63
C GLU A 188 24.84 7.00 3.10
N GLU A 189 25.47 8.15 3.35
CA GLU A 189 25.64 8.70 4.71
C GLU A 189 24.29 8.95 5.39
N VAL A 190 23.31 9.49 4.66
CA VAL A 190 21.95 9.72 5.17
C VAL A 190 21.24 8.41 5.48
N VAL A 191 21.36 7.40 4.62
CA VAL A 191 20.76 6.07 4.84
C VAL A 191 21.36 5.39 6.07
N ASP A 192 22.68 5.44 6.21
CA ASP A 192 23.40 4.94 7.41
C ASP A 192 22.89 5.60 8.69
N LEU A 193 22.71 6.92 8.65
CA LEU A 193 22.17 7.65 9.79
C LEU A 193 20.73 7.21 10.11
N VAL A 194 19.89 7.04 9.09
CA VAL A 194 18.50 6.58 9.26
C VAL A 194 18.48 5.19 9.90
N HIS A 195 19.30 4.25 9.44
CA HIS A 195 19.42 2.92 10.04
C HIS A 195 19.84 2.97 11.51
N LYS A 196 20.86 3.77 11.83
CA LYS A 196 21.31 3.95 13.23
C LYS A 196 20.19 4.48 14.13
N VAL A 197 19.43 5.48 13.64
CA VAL A 197 18.29 6.04 14.38
C VAL A 197 17.17 5.01 14.56
N GLN A 198 16.83 4.25 13.51
CA GLN A 198 15.81 3.22 13.57
C GLN A 198 16.19 2.07 14.50
N LEU A 199 17.46 1.63 14.47
CA LEU A 199 17.95 0.62 15.39
C LEU A 199 17.90 1.09 16.84
N ALA A 200 18.32 2.32 17.13
CA ALA A 200 18.22 2.91 18.46
C ALA A 200 16.78 3.01 18.94
N TYR A 201 15.85 3.39 18.05
CA TYR A 201 14.43 3.39 18.35
C TYR A 201 13.89 1.99 18.64
N ASN A 202 14.28 0.99 17.87
CA ASN A 202 13.92 -0.40 18.10
C ASN A 202 14.38 -0.91 19.49
N GLU A 203 15.60 -0.61 19.88
CA GLU A 203 16.10 -0.97 21.22
C GLU A 203 15.31 -0.25 22.32
N ASN A 204 14.95 1.01 22.12
CA ASN A 204 14.08 1.72 23.06
C ASN A 204 12.70 1.07 23.19
N LEU A 205 12.09 0.63 22.09
CA LEU A 205 10.82 -0.12 22.14
C LEU A 205 10.95 -1.43 22.92
N LYS A 206 12.06 -2.18 22.75
CA LYS A 206 12.32 -3.40 23.55
C LYS A 206 12.45 -3.09 25.05
N LEU A 207 13.10 -1.99 25.40
CA LEU A 207 13.19 -1.54 26.81
C LEU A 207 11.83 -1.16 27.38
N LEU A 208 10.98 -0.48 26.60
CA LEU A 208 9.61 -0.14 27.01
C LEU A 208 8.76 -1.40 27.18
N GLN A 209 8.87 -2.37 26.28
CA GLN A 209 8.19 -3.66 26.40
C GLN A 209 8.65 -4.40 27.67
N ALA A 210 9.95 -4.49 27.91
CA ALA A 210 10.48 -5.14 29.11
C ALA A 210 10.00 -4.50 30.43
N LYS A 211 9.56 -3.25 30.38
CA LYS A 211 8.95 -2.54 31.53
C LYS A 211 7.43 -2.65 31.60
N GLY A 212 6.79 -3.45 30.74
CA GLY A 212 5.33 -3.59 30.68
C GLY A 212 4.61 -2.34 30.16
N MET A 213 5.30 -1.44 29.44
CA MET A 213 4.73 -0.18 28.95
C MET A 213 4.06 -0.33 27.58
N LEU A 214 4.10 -1.52 26.96
CA LEU A 214 3.52 -1.82 25.65
C LEU A 214 2.48 -2.95 25.77
N PRO A 215 1.31 -2.70 26.36
CA PRO A 215 0.35 -3.75 26.73
C PRO A 215 -0.17 -4.58 25.56
N LEU A 216 -0.23 -4.04 24.34
CA LEU A 216 -0.67 -4.79 23.15
C LEU A 216 0.36 -5.84 22.71
N PHE A 217 1.65 -5.54 22.90
CA PHE A 217 2.74 -6.50 22.65
C PHE A 217 2.78 -7.56 23.75
N ASP A 218 2.60 -7.17 25.01
CA ASP A 218 2.63 -8.08 26.16
C ASP A 218 1.43 -9.04 26.14
N ALA A 219 0.28 -8.59 25.66
CA ALA A 219 -0.92 -9.40 25.46
C ALA A 219 -0.85 -10.33 24.23
N GLY A 220 0.21 -10.22 23.40
CA GLY A 220 0.41 -11.07 22.23
C GLY A 220 -0.38 -10.65 20.97
N TYR A 221 -1.07 -9.50 21.00
CA TYR A 221 -1.77 -9.00 19.80
C TYR A 221 -0.83 -8.53 18.71
N ILE A 222 0.35 -8.01 19.08
CA ILE A 222 1.37 -7.52 18.16
C ILE A 222 2.69 -8.20 18.49
N ASN A 223 3.37 -8.73 17.48
CA ASN A 223 4.68 -9.34 17.65
C ASN A 223 5.77 -8.36 17.21
N MET A 224 6.69 -8.00 18.13
CA MET A 224 7.78 -7.05 17.87
C MET A 224 8.69 -7.48 16.71
N SER A 225 8.95 -8.78 16.56
CA SER A 225 9.80 -9.32 15.50
C SER A 225 9.16 -9.24 14.11
N ARG A 226 7.83 -9.08 14.04
CA ARG A 226 7.07 -8.96 12.79
C ARG A 226 6.76 -7.49 12.42
N GLN A 227 7.28 -6.55 13.21
CA GLN A 227 7.13 -5.13 12.91
C GLN A 227 8.34 -4.61 12.15
N TYR A 228 8.10 -3.92 11.05
CA TYR A 228 9.15 -3.41 10.17
C TYR A 228 9.68 -2.05 10.63
N LEU A 229 10.93 -1.79 10.28
CA LEU A 229 11.54 -0.47 10.29
C LEU A 229 11.49 0.04 8.84
N THR A 230 10.62 0.99 8.57
CA THR A 230 10.31 1.42 7.20
C THR A 230 11.08 2.69 6.85
N ILE A 231 11.68 2.71 5.66
CA ILE A 231 12.27 3.92 5.08
C ILE A 231 11.37 4.35 3.93
N GLY A 232 10.78 5.53 4.06
CA GLY A 232 10.06 6.21 2.99
C GLY A 232 10.99 7.15 2.21
N VAL A 233 10.63 7.45 0.97
CA VAL A 233 11.31 8.47 0.16
C VAL A 233 10.28 9.40 -0.46
N ASN A 234 10.64 10.68 -0.57
CA ASN A 234 9.88 11.67 -1.31
C ASN A 234 10.80 12.66 -2.04
N GLY A 235 10.23 13.52 -2.85
CA GLY A 235 10.98 14.56 -3.53
C GLY A 235 11.84 14.08 -4.70
N LEU A 236 11.58 12.89 -5.28
CA LEU A 236 12.33 12.35 -6.43
C LEU A 236 12.14 13.23 -7.68
N VAL A 237 10.90 13.66 -7.93
CA VAL A 237 10.53 14.53 -9.05
C VAL A 237 11.26 15.85 -8.94
N GLU A 238 11.19 16.50 -7.80
CA GLU A 238 11.83 17.78 -7.52
C GLU A 238 13.38 17.66 -7.53
N ALA A 239 13.90 16.51 -7.11
CA ALA A 239 15.33 16.23 -7.21
C ALA A 239 15.80 16.13 -8.67
N ALA A 240 15.05 15.43 -9.52
CA ALA A 240 15.33 15.34 -10.96
C ALA A 240 15.25 16.73 -11.63
N GLN A 241 14.22 17.51 -11.34
CA GLN A 241 14.05 18.86 -11.84
C GLN A 241 15.21 19.79 -11.42
N PHE A 242 15.64 19.70 -10.14
CA PHE A 242 16.78 20.47 -9.64
C PHE A 242 18.09 20.14 -10.40
N MET A 243 18.25 18.88 -10.82
CA MET A 243 19.38 18.41 -11.63
C MET A 243 19.25 18.71 -13.11
N GLY A 244 18.14 19.32 -13.54
CA GLY A 244 17.86 19.56 -14.96
C GLY A 244 17.58 18.29 -15.75
N ILE A 245 17.02 17.27 -15.09
CA ILE A 245 16.62 16.00 -15.71
C ILE A 245 15.12 16.04 -15.98
N ASP A 246 14.74 15.90 -17.24
CA ASP A 246 13.34 15.82 -17.63
C ASP A 246 12.73 14.49 -17.18
N ILE A 247 11.51 14.57 -16.64
CA ILE A 247 10.77 13.40 -16.17
C ILE A 247 9.98 12.82 -17.33
N ASN A 248 10.65 12.00 -18.10
CA ASN A 248 10.09 11.28 -19.23
C ASN A 248 10.95 10.03 -19.51
N ASP A 249 10.62 9.31 -20.55
CA ASP A 249 11.38 8.15 -21.05
C ASP A 249 12.70 8.62 -21.71
N ASN A 250 13.70 8.87 -20.86
CA ASN A 250 15.04 9.25 -21.32
C ASN A 250 16.14 8.61 -20.45
N PRO A 251 17.34 8.32 -21.05
CA PRO A 251 18.41 7.60 -20.36
C PRO A 251 18.94 8.29 -19.08
N LYS A 252 18.81 9.61 -18.98
CA LYS A 252 19.26 10.35 -17.78
C LYS A 252 18.33 10.09 -16.61
N TYR A 253 17.00 10.09 -16.85
CA TYR A 253 16.02 9.81 -15.82
C TYR A 253 16.05 8.33 -15.43
N GLU A 254 16.17 7.44 -16.41
CA GLU A 254 16.33 6.00 -16.18
C GLU A 254 17.57 5.66 -15.35
N ALA A 255 18.67 6.39 -15.52
CA ALA A 255 19.86 6.21 -14.69
C ALA A 255 19.73 6.85 -13.30
N PHE A 256 19.01 7.97 -13.19
CA PHE A 256 18.86 8.73 -11.94
C PHE A 256 17.99 7.98 -10.91
N VAL A 257 16.89 7.37 -11.35
CA VAL A 257 15.94 6.68 -10.46
C VAL A 257 16.59 5.49 -9.74
N PRO A 258 17.25 4.53 -10.42
CA PRO A 258 17.93 3.42 -9.75
C PRO A 258 18.98 3.85 -8.75
N VAL A 259 19.79 4.86 -9.06
CA VAL A 259 20.82 5.39 -8.14
C VAL A 259 20.18 5.85 -6.83
N SER A 260 19.01 6.50 -6.89
CA SER A 260 18.31 6.96 -5.70
C SER A 260 17.71 5.83 -4.85
N TYR A 261 17.40 4.67 -5.45
CA TYR A 261 16.79 3.52 -4.76
C TYR A 261 17.75 2.40 -4.41
N THR A 262 18.83 2.19 -5.19
CA THR A 262 19.79 1.10 -4.96
C THR A 262 20.51 1.25 -3.63
N HIS A 263 20.88 2.48 -3.24
CA HIS A 263 21.52 2.75 -1.95
C HIS A 263 20.60 2.47 -0.75
N LEU A 264 19.26 2.54 -0.95
CA LEU A 264 18.30 2.17 0.09
C LEU A 264 18.19 0.65 0.29
N ARG A 265 18.41 -0.15 -0.77
CA ARG A 265 18.36 -1.61 -0.72
C ARG A 265 19.65 -2.26 -0.24
N ALA A 266 20.78 -1.62 -0.39
CA ALA A 266 22.09 -2.20 -0.04
C ALA A 266 22.26 -2.49 1.46
N HIS A 267 21.30 -2.10 2.30
CA HIS A 267 21.32 -2.24 3.76
C HIS A 267 20.16 -3.11 4.30
N GLU A 268 19.39 -3.79 3.44
CA GLU A 268 18.42 -4.81 3.83
C GLU A 268 19.16 -6.14 4.06
#